data_52f140a30c9704886880c04f85cb1f1b
#
_entry.id   52f140a30c9704886880c04f85cb1f1b
#
_cell.length_a   1.000
_cell.length_b   1.000
_cell.length_c   1.000
_cell.angle_alpha   90.00
_cell.angle_beta   90.00
_cell.angle_gamma   90.00
#
_symmetry.space_group_name_H-M   'P 1'
#
loop_
_entity.id
_entity.type
_entity.pdbx_description
1 polymer ?
#
loop_
_entity_poly.entity_id
_entity_poly.type
_entity_poly.pdbx_seq_one_letter_code
_entity_poly.pdbx_strand_id
1 'polypeptide(L)'
;FRPLESDYPREDHQESYGFRILMTLRHIMHYVDSYSRQLATEYQITGPQLVCLYAIVKNGPLTLSDLGKQVSLSMSTANGIVDRLEQKKLVHRERQLHDRRKVLISTTEEGKALSSKAPLPLQGRLIHAISEMPELEQVSIALSLERMLSMMKEKE
;
A
#
# COMPACT_ATOMS: atom_id res chain seq x y z
N PHE A 1 16.62 10.15 35.52
CA PHE A 1 16.65 10.39 34.08
C PHE A 1 18.07 10.86 33.74
N ARG A 2 18.93 9.94 33.27
CA ARG A 2 20.25 10.28 32.76
C ARG A 2 20.06 10.62 31.28
N PRO A 3 20.52 11.78 30.78
CA PRO A 3 20.58 12.03 29.34
C PRO A 3 21.54 10.99 28.74
N LEU A 4 21.11 10.33 27.67
CA LEU A 4 22.00 9.53 26.83
C LEU A 4 23.01 10.51 26.23
N GLU A 5 24.21 10.59 26.80
CA GLU A 5 25.36 11.24 26.18
C GLU A 5 25.57 10.55 24.82
N SER A 6 25.49 11.35 23.78
CA SER A 6 25.60 10.90 22.40
C SER A 6 27.01 10.44 22.10
N ASP A 7 27.20 9.13 22.11
CA ASP A 7 28.40 8.46 21.59
C ASP A 7 28.40 8.38 20.06
N TYR A 8 27.84 9.40 19.42
CA TYR A 8 27.90 9.54 17.97
C TYR A 8 29.11 10.39 17.61
N PRO A 9 30.04 9.87 16.80
CA PRO A 9 31.17 10.68 16.31
C PRO A 9 30.60 11.87 15.55
N ARG A 10 31.00 13.06 15.98
CA ARG A 10 30.72 14.34 15.30
C ARG A 10 31.66 14.50 14.11
N GLU A 11 31.62 13.59 13.15
CA GLU A 11 32.26 13.75 11.87
C GLU A 11 31.21 14.17 10.85
N ASP A 12 31.55 15.11 10.01
CA ASP A 12 30.80 15.76 8.93
C ASP A 12 29.64 14.90 8.35
N HIS A 13 28.53 14.81 9.08
CA HIS A 13 27.42 13.87 8.80
C HIS A 13 26.65 14.22 7.53
N GLN A 14 26.88 15.40 6.96
CA GLN A 14 26.16 15.85 5.76
C GLN A 14 26.59 15.12 4.48
N GLU A 15 27.78 14.50 4.44
CA GLU A 15 28.28 13.79 3.25
C GLU A 15 28.30 12.26 3.36
N SER A 16 28.04 11.67 4.54
CA SER A 16 28.09 10.22 4.68
C SER A 16 26.90 9.54 4.01
N TYR A 17 27.15 8.43 3.28
CA TYR A 17 26.10 7.62 2.67
C TYR A 17 25.07 7.12 3.70
N GLY A 18 25.50 6.82 4.93
CA GLY A 18 24.62 6.44 6.03
C GLY A 18 23.60 7.55 6.36
N PHE A 19 24.05 8.80 6.44
CA PHE A 19 23.16 9.95 6.67
C PHE A 19 22.17 10.14 5.51
N ARG A 20 22.65 10.06 4.26
CA ARG A 20 21.78 10.17 3.07
C ARG A 20 20.71 9.08 3.03
N ILE A 21 21.07 7.85 3.37
CA ILE A 21 20.14 6.72 3.46
C ILE A 21 19.08 6.99 4.52
N LEU A 22 19.48 7.38 5.74
CA LEU A 22 18.55 7.68 6.83
C LEU A 22 17.59 8.82 6.49
N MET A 23 18.09 9.88 5.89
CA MET A 23 17.25 11.01 5.47
C MET A 23 16.28 10.61 4.37
N THR A 24 16.72 9.80 3.39
CA THR A 24 15.83 9.30 2.32
C THR A 24 14.74 8.39 2.88
N LEU A 25 15.08 7.49 3.80
CA LEU A 25 14.08 6.66 4.49
C LEU A 25 13.06 7.50 5.26
N ARG A 26 13.52 8.52 5.99
CA ARG A 26 12.63 9.45 6.69
C ARG A 26 11.69 10.17 5.73
N HIS A 27 12.17 10.61 4.58
CA HIS A 27 11.35 11.23 3.55
C HIS A 27 10.32 10.25 2.97
N ILE A 28 10.71 9.00 2.72
CA ILE A 28 9.78 7.97 2.26
C ILE A 28 8.68 7.74 3.30
N MET A 29 9.04 7.58 4.57
CA MET A 29 8.06 7.39 5.66
C MET A 29 7.11 8.59 5.77
N HIS A 30 7.65 9.81 5.74
CA HIS A 30 6.83 11.03 5.77
C HIS A 30 5.88 11.12 4.57
N TYR A 31 6.32 10.74 3.37
CA TYR A 31 5.48 10.71 2.17
C TYR A 31 4.34 9.72 2.31
N VAL A 32 4.62 8.50 2.80
CA VAL A 32 3.60 7.45 3.03
C VAL A 32 2.58 7.92 4.08
N ASP A 33 3.04 8.54 5.17
CA ASP A 33 2.16 9.06 6.22
C ASP A 33 1.29 10.22 5.71
N SER A 34 1.85 11.12 4.92
CA SER A 34 1.13 12.24 4.31
C SER A 34 0.04 11.73 3.35
N TYR A 35 0.40 10.79 2.48
CA TYR A 35 -0.56 10.13 1.59
C TYR A 35 -1.68 9.43 2.36
N SER A 36 -1.35 8.70 3.43
CA SER A 36 -2.34 8.00 4.26
C SER A 36 -3.29 8.98 4.96
N ARG A 37 -2.77 10.11 5.45
CA ARG A 37 -3.59 11.19 6.04
C ARG A 37 -4.50 11.82 5.01
N GLN A 38 -4.01 12.12 3.83
CA GLN A 38 -4.80 12.66 2.73
C GLN A 38 -5.97 11.73 2.38
N LEU A 39 -5.71 10.44 2.22
CA LEU A 39 -6.77 9.47 1.95
C LEU A 39 -7.84 9.44 3.05
N ALA A 40 -7.41 9.50 4.33
CA ALA A 40 -8.32 9.45 5.45
C ALA A 40 -9.17 10.74 5.58
N THR A 41 -8.57 11.91 5.35
CA THR A 41 -9.24 13.21 5.57
C THR A 41 -10.08 13.63 4.38
N GLU A 42 -9.57 13.52 3.16
CA GLU A 42 -10.26 14.03 1.96
C GLU A 42 -11.21 13.00 1.34
N TYR A 43 -10.84 11.70 1.41
CA TYR A 43 -11.57 10.63 0.75
C TYR A 43 -12.22 9.64 1.72
N GLN A 44 -11.96 9.77 3.01
CA GLN A 44 -12.46 8.89 4.07
C GLN A 44 -12.22 7.39 3.78
N ILE A 45 -11.09 7.09 3.17
CA ILE A 45 -10.68 5.73 2.79
C ILE A 45 -9.23 5.47 3.23
N THR A 46 -8.88 4.23 3.49
CA THR A 46 -7.49 3.83 3.76
C THR A 46 -6.80 3.35 2.49
N GLY A 47 -5.46 3.34 2.49
CA GLY A 47 -4.67 2.83 1.36
C GLY A 47 -5.08 1.42 0.91
N PRO A 48 -5.15 0.43 1.81
CA PRO A 48 -5.61 -0.93 1.46
C PRO A 48 -7.04 -0.97 0.92
N GLN A 49 -7.95 -0.14 1.44
CA GLN A 49 -9.32 -0.03 0.93
C GLN A 49 -9.33 0.53 -0.49
N LEU A 50 -8.52 1.55 -0.76
CA LEU A 50 -8.41 2.14 -2.09
C LEU A 50 -7.84 1.15 -3.11
N VAL A 51 -6.81 0.38 -2.73
CA VAL A 51 -6.23 -0.69 -3.59
C VAL A 51 -7.28 -1.72 -3.97
N CYS A 52 -8.06 -2.21 -2.99
CA CYS A 52 -9.14 -3.17 -3.25
C CYS A 52 -10.25 -2.57 -4.12
N LEU A 53 -10.69 -1.34 -3.81
CA LEU A 53 -11.71 -0.64 -4.60
C LEU A 53 -11.25 -0.46 -6.05
N TYR A 54 -10.00 -0.03 -6.26
CA TYR A 54 -9.43 0.16 -7.58
C TYR A 54 -9.34 -1.15 -8.38
N ALA A 55 -8.95 -2.26 -7.73
CA ALA A 55 -8.92 -3.58 -8.34
C ALA A 55 -10.32 -4.03 -8.81
N ILE A 56 -11.36 -3.81 -7.99
CA ILE A 56 -12.75 -4.15 -8.33
C ILE A 56 -13.28 -3.25 -9.45
N VAL A 57 -12.97 -1.94 -9.45
CA VAL A 57 -13.36 -1.02 -10.52
C VAL A 57 -12.74 -1.42 -11.85
N LYS A 58 -11.44 -1.75 -11.84
CA LYS A 58 -10.66 -2.03 -13.04
C LYS A 58 -10.99 -3.38 -13.68
N ASN A 59 -11.19 -4.41 -12.86
CA ASN A 59 -11.28 -5.80 -13.31
C ASN A 59 -12.71 -6.35 -13.31
N GLY A 60 -13.71 -5.52 -12.99
CA GLY A 60 -15.13 -5.92 -12.93
C GLY A 60 -15.46 -6.76 -11.70
N PRO A 61 -16.61 -7.43 -11.67
CA PRO A 61 -16.99 -8.24 -10.54
C PRO A 61 -15.97 -9.34 -10.24
N LEU A 62 -15.49 -9.40 -8.99
CA LEU A 62 -14.47 -10.35 -8.54
C LEU A 62 -15.00 -11.20 -7.39
N THR A 63 -14.54 -12.45 -7.30
CA THR A 63 -14.71 -13.21 -6.06
C THR A 63 -13.73 -12.69 -5.01
N LEU A 64 -14.00 -12.95 -3.72
CA LEU A 64 -13.08 -12.57 -2.65
C LEU A 64 -11.69 -13.21 -2.83
N SER A 65 -11.63 -14.45 -3.34
CA SER A 65 -10.39 -15.16 -3.63
C SER A 65 -9.58 -14.47 -4.73
N ASP A 66 -10.25 -14.07 -5.82
CA ASP A 66 -9.57 -13.40 -6.94
C ASP A 66 -9.08 -12.01 -6.53
N LEU A 67 -9.90 -11.27 -5.76
CA LEU A 67 -9.48 -9.99 -5.19
C LEU A 67 -8.25 -10.15 -4.31
N GLY A 68 -8.25 -11.09 -3.35
CA GLY A 68 -7.11 -11.33 -2.46
C GLY A 68 -5.83 -11.64 -3.22
N LYS A 69 -5.91 -12.48 -4.27
CA LYS A 69 -4.76 -12.78 -5.15
C LYS A 69 -4.24 -11.54 -5.88
N GLN A 70 -5.14 -10.73 -6.46
CA GLN A 70 -4.75 -9.55 -7.24
C GLN A 70 -4.07 -8.48 -6.39
N VAL A 71 -4.51 -8.31 -5.14
CA VAL A 71 -3.96 -7.29 -4.23
C VAL A 71 -2.94 -7.86 -3.23
N SER A 72 -2.57 -9.14 -3.37
CA SER A 72 -1.62 -9.85 -2.49
C SER A 72 -2.01 -9.79 -1.00
N LEU A 73 -3.29 -9.98 -0.71
CA LEU A 73 -3.85 -10.02 0.64
C LEU A 73 -4.38 -11.41 1.01
N SER A 74 -4.32 -11.74 2.30
CA SER A 74 -4.99 -12.93 2.81
C SER A 74 -6.51 -12.82 2.66
N MET A 75 -7.21 -13.97 2.59
CA MET A 75 -8.68 -14.01 2.49
C MET A 75 -9.36 -13.27 3.65
N SER A 76 -8.86 -13.43 4.88
CA SER A 76 -9.43 -12.77 6.06
C SER A 76 -9.24 -11.25 6.00
N THR A 77 -8.06 -10.78 5.58
CA THR A 77 -7.79 -9.35 5.42
C THR A 77 -8.64 -8.75 4.30
N ALA A 78 -8.70 -9.41 3.14
CA ALA A 78 -9.53 -8.96 2.02
C ALA A 78 -11.01 -8.90 2.40
N ASN A 79 -11.52 -9.92 3.14
CA ASN A 79 -12.90 -9.92 3.63
C ASN A 79 -13.18 -8.72 4.53
N GLY A 80 -12.33 -8.46 5.53
CA GLY A 80 -12.52 -7.32 6.44
C GLY A 80 -12.46 -5.96 5.73
N ILE A 81 -11.66 -5.84 4.66
CA ILE A 81 -11.62 -4.63 3.83
C ILE A 81 -12.92 -4.49 3.03
N VAL A 82 -13.38 -5.57 2.39
CA VAL A 82 -14.64 -5.56 1.61
C VAL A 82 -15.83 -5.23 2.50
N ASP A 83 -15.91 -5.79 3.73
CA ASP A 83 -16.98 -5.46 4.68
C ASP A 83 -17.02 -3.94 4.97
N ARG A 84 -15.86 -3.30 5.15
CA ARG A 84 -15.77 -1.85 5.38
C ARG A 84 -16.14 -1.04 4.13
N LEU A 85 -15.76 -1.50 2.94
CA LEU A 85 -16.15 -0.86 1.68
C LEU A 85 -17.66 -0.97 1.45
N GLU A 86 -18.26 -2.10 1.80
CA GLU A 86 -19.71 -2.32 1.71
C GLU A 86 -20.48 -1.44 2.72
N GLN A 87 -20.00 -1.34 3.96
CA GLN A 87 -20.55 -0.39 4.95
C GLN A 87 -20.53 1.05 4.46
N LYS A 88 -19.51 1.43 3.68
CA LYS A 88 -19.39 2.76 3.04
C LYS A 88 -20.19 2.87 1.74
N LYS A 89 -20.90 1.84 1.34
CA LYS A 89 -21.67 1.76 0.09
C LYS A 89 -20.83 1.94 -1.18
N LEU A 90 -19.54 1.61 -1.12
CA LEU A 90 -18.63 1.73 -2.26
C LEU A 90 -18.59 0.46 -3.11
N VAL A 91 -18.94 -0.67 -2.51
CA VAL A 91 -19.09 -1.98 -3.16
C VAL A 91 -20.32 -2.67 -2.63
N HIS A 92 -20.77 -3.70 -3.31
CA HIS A 92 -21.83 -4.62 -2.87
C HIS A 92 -21.50 -6.05 -3.26
N ARG A 93 -22.07 -7.00 -2.53
CA ARG A 93 -21.95 -8.42 -2.81
C ARG A 93 -23.21 -8.95 -3.49
N GLU A 94 -23.03 -9.65 -4.60
CA GLU A 94 -24.09 -10.31 -5.33
C GLU A 94 -23.85 -11.81 -5.45
N ARG A 95 -24.88 -12.62 -5.22
CA ARG A 95 -24.80 -14.05 -5.49
C ARG A 95 -25.11 -14.29 -6.97
N GLN A 96 -24.32 -15.13 -7.61
CA GLN A 96 -24.58 -15.48 -9.01
C GLN A 96 -25.87 -16.31 -9.12
N LEU A 97 -26.68 -15.97 -10.11
CA LEU A 97 -27.96 -16.68 -10.36
C LEU A 97 -27.77 -18.16 -10.70
N HIS A 98 -26.68 -18.48 -11.42
CA HIS A 98 -26.40 -19.87 -11.87
C HIS A 98 -25.55 -20.68 -10.89
N ASP A 99 -24.81 -20.01 -9.99
CA ASP A 99 -24.02 -20.67 -8.93
C ASP A 99 -24.12 -19.87 -7.65
N ARG A 100 -25.09 -20.20 -6.82
CA ARG A 100 -25.32 -19.52 -5.52
C ARG A 100 -24.18 -19.66 -4.52
N ARG A 101 -23.19 -20.51 -4.82
CA ARG A 101 -21.96 -20.65 -4.00
C ARG A 101 -20.95 -19.54 -4.28
N LYS A 102 -21.04 -18.91 -5.44
CA LYS A 102 -20.14 -17.82 -5.83
C LYS A 102 -20.77 -16.48 -5.48
N VAL A 103 -20.07 -15.74 -4.64
CA VAL A 103 -20.37 -14.34 -4.30
C VAL A 103 -19.41 -13.46 -5.07
N LEU A 104 -19.92 -12.57 -5.87
CA LEU A 104 -19.18 -11.56 -6.59
C LEU A 104 -19.25 -10.23 -5.84
N ILE A 105 -18.16 -9.50 -5.89
CA ILE A 105 -18.03 -8.15 -5.33
C ILE A 105 -17.99 -7.20 -6.51
N SER A 106 -18.93 -6.28 -6.54
CA SER A 106 -19.08 -5.26 -7.59
C SER A 106 -19.00 -3.87 -6.99
N THR A 107 -18.58 -2.88 -7.79
CA THR A 107 -18.58 -1.48 -7.36
C THR A 107 -19.96 -0.86 -7.54
N THR A 108 -20.27 0.10 -6.66
CA THR A 108 -21.39 1.03 -6.82
C THR A 108 -20.98 2.23 -7.66
N GLU A 109 -21.93 3.09 -8.02
CA GLU A 109 -21.63 4.36 -8.70
C GLU A 109 -20.80 5.29 -7.78
N GLU A 110 -21.06 5.30 -6.48
CA GLU A 110 -20.27 6.02 -5.48
C GLU A 110 -18.83 5.48 -5.42
N GLY A 111 -18.66 4.16 -5.50
CA GLY A 111 -17.34 3.52 -5.54
C GLY A 111 -16.55 3.90 -6.77
N LYS A 112 -17.17 3.92 -7.96
CA LYS A 112 -16.56 4.38 -9.20
C LYS A 112 -16.17 5.86 -9.12
N ALA A 113 -17.07 6.70 -8.63
CA ALA A 113 -16.84 8.13 -8.47
C ALA A 113 -15.68 8.42 -7.52
N LEU A 114 -15.62 7.70 -6.37
CA LEU A 114 -14.51 7.83 -5.44
C LEU A 114 -13.18 7.40 -6.08
N SER A 115 -13.16 6.24 -6.75
CA SER A 115 -11.97 5.72 -7.43
C SER A 115 -11.44 6.67 -8.50
N SER A 116 -12.31 7.41 -9.17
CA SER A 116 -11.91 8.40 -10.20
C SER A 116 -11.34 9.69 -9.60
N LYS A 117 -11.79 10.08 -8.40
CA LYS A 117 -11.36 11.32 -7.72
C LYS A 117 -10.14 11.11 -6.82
N ALA A 118 -10.04 9.94 -6.21
CA ALA A 118 -8.94 9.64 -5.31
C ALA A 118 -7.61 9.50 -6.08
N PRO A 119 -6.48 9.84 -5.45
CA PRO A 119 -5.17 9.64 -6.07
C PRO A 119 -4.95 8.14 -6.34
N LEU A 120 -4.21 7.83 -7.41
CA LEU A 120 -3.85 6.45 -7.73
C LEU A 120 -3.17 5.78 -6.53
N PRO A 121 -3.44 4.48 -6.27
CA PRO A 121 -2.81 3.75 -5.19
C PRO A 121 -1.28 3.89 -5.25
N LEU A 122 -0.68 4.29 -4.13
CA LEU A 122 0.77 4.54 -4.05
C LEU A 122 1.59 3.33 -4.51
N GLN A 123 1.17 2.13 -4.10
CA GLN A 123 1.82 0.88 -4.51
C GLN A 123 1.82 0.69 -6.02
N GLY A 124 0.70 0.93 -6.69
CA GLY A 124 0.60 0.80 -8.15
C GLY A 124 1.50 1.80 -8.89
N ARG A 125 1.57 3.04 -8.39
CA ARG A 125 2.46 4.07 -8.94
C ARG A 125 3.93 3.70 -8.78
N LEU A 126 4.31 3.19 -7.59
CA LEU A 126 5.68 2.79 -7.31
C LEU A 126 6.09 1.57 -8.15
N ILE A 127 5.24 0.54 -8.24
CA ILE A 127 5.49 -0.64 -9.06
C ILE A 127 5.67 -0.24 -10.53
N HIS A 128 4.81 0.62 -11.06
CA HIS A 128 4.93 1.10 -12.43
C HIS A 128 6.24 1.87 -12.64
N ALA A 129 6.58 2.80 -11.77
CA ALA A 129 7.83 3.56 -11.87
C ALA A 129 9.07 2.65 -11.83
N ILE A 130 9.06 1.62 -10.96
CA ILE A 130 10.15 0.65 -10.88
C ILE A 130 10.21 -0.20 -12.15
N SER A 131 9.07 -0.63 -12.71
CA SER A 131 9.05 -1.48 -13.91
C SER A 131 9.61 -0.79 -15.17
N GLU A 132 9.64 0.54 -15.20
CA GLU A 132 10.25 1.33 -16.29
C GLU A 132 11.78 1.45 -16.15
N MET A 133 12.35 1.04 -15.01
CA MET A 133 13.80 1.09 -14.80
C MET A 133 14.48 -0.14 -15.45
N PRO A 134 15.77 -0.03 -15.81
CA PRO A 134 16.58 -1.20 -16.20
C PRO A 134 16.56 -2.29 -15.12
N GLU A 135 16.51 -3.55 -15.52
CA GLU A 135 16.41 -4.70 -14.60
C GLU A 135 17.52 -4.69 -13.53
N LEU A 136 18.73 -4.30 -13.90
CA LEU A 136 19.87 -4.22 -12.97
C LEU A 136 19.62 -3.20 -11.84
N GLU A 137 18.98 -2.09 -12.14
CA GLU A 137 18.62 -1.08 -11.14
C GLU A 137 17.51 -1.61 -10.22
N GLN A 138 16.49 -2.28 -10.77
CA GLN A 138 15.42 -2.92 -9.99
C GLN A 138 16.00 -3.93 -8.98
N VAL A 139 16.88 -4.82 -9.45
CA VAL A 139 17.56 -5.82 -8.61
C VAL A 139 18.41 -5.14 -7.53
N SER A 140 19.17 -4.11 -7.88
CA SER A 140 20.02 -3.38 -6.93
C SER A 140 19.20 -2.74 -5.80
N ILE A 141 18.08 -2.10 -6.14
CA ILE A 141 17.16 -1.50 -5.16
C ILE A 141 16.56 -2.56 -4.27
N ALA A 142 16.05 -3.67 -4.85
CA ALA A 142 15.42 -4.76 -4.11
C ALA A 142 16.39 -5.36 -3.07
N LEU A 143 17.59 -5.77 -3.50
CA LEU A 143 18.61 -6.34 -2.63
C LEU A 143 19.06 -5.37 -1.53
N SER A 144 19.19 -4.09 -1.86
CA SER A 144 19.60 -3.06 -0.88
C SER A 144 18.55 -2.90 0.23
N LEU A 145 17.28 -2.83 -0.13
CA LEU A 145 16.17 -2.73 0.82
C LEU A 145 16.01 -3.99 1.67
N GLU A 146 16.13 -5.17 1.08
CA GLU A 146 16.09 -6.46 1.78
C GLU A 146 17.22 -6.56 2.82
N ARG A 147 18.43 -6.15 2.43
CA ARG A 147 19.59 -6.13 3.34
C ARG A 147 19.38 -5.15 4.50
N MET A 148 18.85 -3.96 4.22
CA MET A 148 18.54 -3.00 5.27
C MET A 148 17.50 -3.54 6.25
N LEU A 149 16.45 -4.18 5.74
CA LEU A 149 15.41 -4.80 6.57
C LEU A 149 15.98 -5.93 7.44
N SER A 150 16.88 -6.76 6.90
CA SER A 150 17.59 -7.80 7.66
C SER A 150 18.38 -7.22 8.82
N MET A 151 19.19 -6.17 8.56
CA MET A 151 19.99 -5.51 9.61
C MET A 151 19.15 -4.93 10.74
N MET A 152 17.90 -4.53 10.47
CA MET A 152 16.98 -4.04 11.49
C MET A 152 16.40 -5.16 12.36
N LYS A 153 16.26 -6.37 11.81
CA LYS A 153 15.69 -7.54 12.52
C LYS A 153 16.72 -8.32 13.35
N GLU A 154 17.99 -8.25 12.98
CA GLU A 154 19.07 -9.01 13.67
C GLU A 154 19.42 -8.49 15.09
N LYS A 155 18.75 -7.44 15.57
CA LYS A 155 18.98 -6.82 16.89
C LYS A 155 17.87 -7.08 17.92
N GLU A 156 16.91 -7.96 17.61
CA GLU A 156 15.95 -8.52 18.58
C GLU A 156 16.39 -9.91 19.04
#